data_2899491b8ff2de2d3f79c03c1cd2078c
#
_entry.id   2899491b8ff2de2d3f79c03c1cd2078c
#
_cell.length_a   1.000
_cell.length_b   1.000
_cell.length_c   1.000
_cell.angle_alpha   90.00
_cell.angle_beta   90.00
_cell.angle_gamma   90.00
#
_symmetry.space_group_name_H-M   'P 1'
#
loop_
_entity.id
_entity.type
_entity.pdbx_description
1 polymer ?
#
loop_
_entity_poly.entity_id
_entity_poly.type
_entity_poly.pdbx_seq_one_letter_code
_entity_poly.pdbx_strand_id
1 'polypeptide(L)'
;GSLRQLDPKIAAQRRLDIAVFNLQLAEGREFTTHTETIDYLASQHFKVIPHRQLSKTADILAEIAALGDCRERFPFDIDGAVIKLDNLAEREVLGSTAKCPRWAIAYKYPPETKETVLRDIVVQVGRTGVLTPKAELEPVRLAGTTVTYATLHNQDYIAQKDIRIGDTVLVLSLIHISEPTRPY
;
A
#
# COMPACT_ATOMS: atom_id res chain seq x y z
N GLY A 1 -5.36 -4.42 -13.51
CA GLY A 1 -6.06 -4.03 -12.28
C GLY A 1 -7.56 -4.27 -12.34
N SER A 2 -8.25 -4.00 -11.24
CA SER A 2 -9.69 -4.32 -11.10
C SER A 2 -10.61 -3.60 -12.09
N LEU A 3 -10.25 -2.39 -12.53
CA LEU A 3 -11.00 -1.62 -13.53
C LEU A 3 -10.74 -2.06 -14.97
N ARG A 4 -9.55 -2.58 -15.27
CA ARG A 4 -9.15 -2.97 -16.62
C ARG A 4 -9.31 -4.48 -16.83
N GLN A 5 -10.53 -4.98 -16.63
CA GLN A 5 -10.88 -6.36 -16.94
C GLN A 5 -11.39 -6.45 -18.37
N LEU A 6 -11.09 -7.56 -19.06
CA LEU A 6 -11.61 -7.82 -20.42
C LEU A 6 -13.14 -7.95 -20.40
N ASP A 7 -13.69 -8.61 -19.38
CA ASP A 7 -15.14 -8.70 -19.16
C ASP A 7 -15.58 -7.67 -18.11
N PRO A 8 -16.43 -6.68 -18.47
CA PRO A 8 -16.93 -5.67 -17.54
C PRO A 8 -17.78 -6.25 -16.40
N LYS A 9 -18.36 -7.44 -16.56
CA LYS A 9 -19.10 -8.12 -15.49
C LYS A 9 -18.21 -8.46 -14.29
N ILE A 10 -16.95 -8.78 -14.53
CA ILE A 10 -15.98 -9.05 -13.47
C ILE A 10 -15.72 -7.77 -12.66
N ALA A 11 -15.58 -6.61 -13.30
CA ALA A 11 -15.42 -5.33 -12.61
C ALA A 11 -16.67 -4.98 -11.77
N ALA A 12 -17.87 -5.23 -12.30
CA ALA A 12 -19.12 -5.01 -11.59
C ALA A 12 -19.27 -5.90 -10.34
N GLN A 13 -18.85 -7.16 -10.41
CA GLN A 13 -18.87 -8.10 -9.27
C GLN A 13 -17.93 -7.69 -8.14
N ARG A 14 -16.87 -6.94 -8.44
CA ARG A 14 -15.87 -6.50 -7.43
C ARG A 14 -16.34 -5.40 -6.51
N ARG A 15 -17.51 -4.80 -6.75
CA ARG A 15 -18.11 -3.76 -5.91
C ARG A 15 -17.10 -2.66 -5.55
N LEU A 16 -16.41 -2.16 -6.57
CA LEU A 16 -15.41 -1.11 -6.37
C LEU A 16 -16.05 0.14 -5.76
N ASP A 17 -15.32 0.78 -4.86
CA ASP A 17 -15.70 2.01 -4.21
C ASP A 17 -14.63 3.09 -4.47
N ILE A 18 -14.96 4.36 -4.26
CA ILE A 18 -14.05 5.49 -4.42
C ILE A 18 -14.11 6.37 -3.18
N ALA A 19 -12.95 6.73 -2.67
CA ALA A 19 -12.81 7.76 -1.64
C ALA A 19 -11.87 8.84 -2.15
N VAL A 20 -12.27 10.10 -2.00
CA VAL A 20 -11.48 11.25 -2.42
C VAL A 20 -10.67 11.80 -1.24
N PHE A 21 -9.49 12.33 -1.52
CA PHE A 21 -8.53 12.81 -0.52
C PHE A 21 -7.90 14.15 -0.86
N ASN A 22 -8.32 14.77 -1.95
CA ASN A 22 -7.80 16.07 -2.39
C ASN A 22 -8.77 16.76 -3.34
N LEU A 23 -8.90 18.08 -3.20
CA LEU A 23 -9.52 18.97 -4.16
C LEU A 23 -8.39 19.64 -4.96
N GLN A 24 -8.34 19.44 -6.26
CA GLN A 24 -7.27 19.99 -7.10
C GLN A 24 -7.59 21.38 -7.61
N LEU A 25 -8.85 21.64 -7.96
CA LEU A 25 -9.31 22.90 -8.50
C LEU A 25 -10.77 23.13 -8.11
N ALA A 26 -11.09 24.37 -7.74
CA ALA A 26 -12.46 24.86 -7.59
C ALA A 26 -12.56 26.25 -8.22
N GLU A 27 -13.59 26.48 -9.00
CA GLU A 27 -13.90 27.79 -9.54
C GLU A 27 -15.00 28.47 -8.70
N GLY A 28 -14.82 29.76 -8.45
CA GLY A 28 -15.79 30.53 -7.70
C GLY A 28 -15.80 30.32 -6.19
N ARG A 29 -14.83 29.58 -5.66
CA ARG A 29 -14.63 29.35 -4.23
C ARG A 29 -13.17 29.23 -3.87
N GLU A 30 -12.77 29.94 -2.82
CA GLU A 30 -11.44 29.89 -2.25
C GLU A 30 -11.45 29.13 -0.93
N PHE A 31 -10.34 28.46 -0.61
CA PHE A 31 -10.11 27.72 0.62
C PHE A 31 -8.77 28.14 1.22
N THR A 32 -8.70 28.18 2.54
CA THR A 32 -7.48 28.52 3.27
C THR A 32 -6.75 27.26 3.77
N THR A 33 -7.49 26.21 4.05
CA THR A 33 -6.93 24.95 4.58
C THR A 33 -7.36 23.74 3.77
N HIS A 34 -6.55 22.68 3.85
CA HIS A 34 -6.88 21.40 3.25
C HIS A 34 -8.11 20.77 3.91
N THR A 35 -8.22 20.91 5.23
CA THR A 35 -9.39 20.42 5.98
C THR A 35 -10.68 21.02 5.41
N GLU A 36 -10.73 22.33 5.17
CA GLU A 36 -11.88 22.97 4.52
C GLU A 36 -12.21 22.38 3.15
N THR A 37 -11.18 22.00 2.35
CA THR A 37 -11.43 21.37 1.05
C THR A 37 -12.05 19.99 1.18
N ILE A 38 -11.63 19.21 2.17
CA ILE A 38 -12.17 17.88 2.42
C ILE A 38 -13.60 17.95 2.97
N ASP A 39 -13.86 18.87 3.91
CA ASP A 39 -15.20 19.11 4.46
C ASP A 39 -16.17 19.58 3.37
N TYR A 40 -15.70 20.43 2.46
CA TYR A 40 -16.49 20.84 1.31
C TYR A 40 -16.83 19.65 0.41
N LEU A 41 -15.87 18.79 0.08
CA LEU A 41 -16.13 17.58 -0.72
C LEU A 41 -17.15 16.65 -0.01
N ALA A 42 -17.04 16.48 1.31
CA ALA A 42 -18.02 15.74 2.09
C ALA A 42 -19.42 16.35 2.03
N SER A 43 -19.52 17.69 2.09
CA SER A 43 -20.78 18.42 1.94
C SER A 43 -21.42 18.26 0.56
N GLN A 44 -20.62 17.97 -0.46
CA GLN A 44 -21.06 17.67 -1.82
C GLN A 44 -21.32 16.16 -2.03
N HIS A 45 -21.45 15.40 -0.94
CA HIS A 45 -21.72 13.95 -0.93
C HIS A 45 -20.61 13.06 -1.53
N PHE A 46 -19.39 13.58 -1.68
CA PHE A 46 -18.27 12.71 -1.97
C PHE A 46 -17.88 11.90 -0.73
N LYS A 47 -17.58 10.63 -0.91
CA LYS A 47 -16.96 9.83 0.13
C LYS A 47 -15.49 10.26 0.29
N VAL A 48 -15.16 10.79 1.45
CA VAL A 48 -13.81 11.24 1.76
C VAL A 48 -13.09 10.23 2.65
N ILE A 49 -11.76 10.24 2.59
CA ILE A 49 -10.94 9.42 3.50
C ILE A 49 -11.06 9.96 4.93
N PRO A 50 -10.97 9.10 5.97
CA PRO A 50 -10.84 9.55 7.34
C PRO A 50 -9.63 10.47 7.49
N HIS A 51 -9.82 11.60 8.16
CA HIS A 51 -8.76 12.59 8.40
C HIS A 51 -8.94 13.28 9.74
N ARG A 52 -7.85 13.83 10.27
CA ARG A 52 -7.84 14.64 11.48
C ARG A 52 -6.90 15.82 11.33
N GLN A 53 -7.30 16.97 11.84
CA GLN A 53 -6.44 18.14 11.98
C GLN A 53 -5.77 18.12 13.35
N LEU A 54 -4.44 18.13 13.38
CA LEU A 54 -3.63 18.05 14.57
C LEU A 54 -2.49 19.08 14.49
N SER A 55 -2.10 19.66 15.62
CA SER A 55 -1.05 20.71 15.67
C SER A 55 0.22 20.29 16.38
N LYS A 56 0.16 19.26 17.23
CA LYS A 56 1.30 18.80 18.01
C LYS A 56 1.86 17.50 17.47
N THR A 57 3.17 17.40 17.38
CA THR A 57 3.85 16.18 16.88
C THR A 57 3.48 14.93 17.70
N ALA A 58 3.34 15.06 19.01
CA ALA A 58 2.93 13.94 19.86
C ALA A 58 1.55 13.39 19.49
N ASP A 59 0.58 14.28 19.22
CA ASP A 59 -0.78 13.89 18.83
C ASP A 59 -0.80 13.26 17.42
N ILE A 60 0.04 13.76 16.51
CA ILE A 60 0.20 13.18 15.17
C ILE A 60 0.76 11.76 15.26
N LEU A 61 1.79 11.53 16.06
CA LEU A 61 2.37 10.19 16.25
C LEU A 61 1.38 9.23 16.92
N ALA A 62 0.62 9.72 17.91
CA ALA A 62 -0.43 8.92 18.55
C ALA A 62 -1.54 8.53 17.56
N GLU A 63 -1.96 9.45 16.70
CA GLU A 63 -2.97 9.16 15.67
C GLU A 63 -2.46 8.15 14.62
N ILE A 64 -1.19 8.27 14.19
CA ILE A 64 -0.57 7.29 13.28
C ILE A 64 -0.56 5.89 13.90
N ALA A 65 -0.21 5.78 15.19
CA ALA A 65 -0.23 4.51 15.90
C ALA A 65 -1.66 3.94 15.99
N ALA A 66 -2.63 4.77 16.38
CA ALA A 66 -4.04 4.37 16.48
C ALA A 66 -4.63 3.91 15.14
N LEU A 67 -4.28 4.57 14.03
CA LEU A 67 -4.65 4.15 12.68
C LEU A 67 -4.04 2.79 12.33
N GLY A 68 -2.79 2.55 12.72
CA GLY A 68 -2.11 1.26 12.55
C GLY A 68 -2.82 0.12 13.27
N ASP A 69 -3.21 0.35 14.53
CA ASP A 69 -3.92 -0.63 15.37
C ASP A 69 -5.34 -0.92 14.85
N CYS A 70 -5.96 0.07 14.20
CA CYS A 70 -7.32 -0.03 13.67
C CYS A 70 -7.38 -0.40 12.18
N ARG A 71 -6.25 -0.68 11.53
CA ARG A 71 -6.20 -0.91 10.06
C ARG A 71 -7.14 -1.99 9.56
N GLU A 72 -7.37 -3.05 10.34
CA GLU A 72 -8.28 -4.15 9.99
C GLU A 72 -9.77 -3.77 10.02
N ARG A 73 -10.12 -2.63 10.61
CA ARG A 73 -11.50 -2.13 10.69
C ARG A 73 -11.91 -1.33 9.45
N PHE A 74 -10.96 -0.95 8.62
CA PHE A 74 -11.25 -0.27 7.37
C PHE A 74 -11.78 -1.26 6.32
N PRO A 75 -12.71 -0.85 5.44
CA PRO A 75 -13.20 -1.69 4.35
C PRO A 75 -12.19 -1.84 3.20
N PHE A 76 -10.97 -1.38 3.39
CA PHE A 76 -9.85 -1.43 2.44
C PHE A 76 -8.52 -1.52 3.21
N ASP A 77 -7.52 -2.09 2.58
CA ASP A 77 -6.20 -2.21 3.18
C ASP A 77 -5.49 -0.86 3.19
N ILE A 78 -4.80 -0.55 4.30
CA ILE A 78 -3.94 0.63 4.46
C ILE A 78 -2.51 0.20 4.76
N ASP A 79 -1.56 0.79 4.04
CA ASP A 79 -0.13 0.52 4.20
C ASP A 79 0.62 1.66 4.92
N GLY A 80 -0.08 2.74 5.24
CA GLY A 80 0.49 3.90 5.90
C GLY A 80 -0.50 5.04 6.08
N ALA A 81 0.03 6.16 6.57
CA ALA A 81 -0.67 7.41 6.73
C ALA A 81 0.06 8.54 5.99
N VAL A 82 -0.65 9.54 5.52
CA VAL A 82 -0.05 10.73 4.89
C VAL A 82 -0.33 11.94 5.77
N ILE A 83 0.76 12.56 6.23
CA ILE A 83 0.73 13.82 6.98
C ILE A 83 0.87 14.94 5.96
N LYS A 84 -0.05 15.89 5.99
CA LYS A 84 -0.04 17.04 5.07
C LYS A 84 -0.09 18.33 5.88
N LEU A 85 0.67 19.33 5.44
CA LEU A 85 0.51 20.69 5.96
C LEU A 85 -0.90 21.18 5.61
N ASP A 86 -1.63 21.69 6.59
CA ASP A 86 -3.04 22.06 6.39
C ASP A 86 -3.21 23.39 5.65
N ASN A 87 -2.39 24.40 5.96
CA ASN A 87 -2.42 25.72 5.34
C ASN A 87 -2.02 25.66 3.86
N LEU A 88 -2.92 26.07 2.96
CA LEU A 88 -2.70 25.99 1.50
C LEU A 88 -1.68 27.02 1.01
N ALA A 89 -1.67 28.23 1.55
CA ALA A 89 -0.71 29.25 1.16
C ALA A 89 0.73 28.85 1.54
N GLU A 90 0.93 28.22 2.70
CA GLU A 90 2.23 27.70 3.10
C GLU A 90 2.69 26.53 2.22
N ARG A 91 1.76 25.73 1.66
CA ARG A 91 2.11 24.69 0.67
C ARG A 91 2.72 25.26 -0.60
N GLU A 92 2.19 26.39 -1.07
CA GLU A 92 2.72 27.09 -2.24
C GLU A 92 4.16 27.57 -2.00
N VAL A 93 4.43 28.11 -0.81
CA VAL A 93 5.78 28.55 -0.40
C VAL A 93 6.75 27.38 -0.32
N LEU A 94 6.35 26.26 0.25
CA LEU A 94 7.19 25.04 0.33
C LEU A 94 7.43 24.41 -1.04
N GLY A 95 6.42 24.47 -1.91
CA GLY A 95 6.49 23.95 -3.25
C GLY A 95 6.66 22.44 -3.33
N SER A 96 7.17 21.99 -4.47
CA SER A 96 7.37 20.57 -4.77
C SER A 96 8.73 20.33 -5.40
N THR A 97 9.26 19.13 -5.22
CA THR A 97 10.37 18.62 -6.02
C THR A 97 9.83 18.04 -7.33
N ALA A 98 10.71 17.61 -8.23
CA ALA A 98 10.30 16.93 -9.46
C ALA A 98 9.49 15.63 -9.21
N LYS A 99 9.60 15.04 -8.01
CA LYS A 99 9.00 13.73 -7.69
C LYS A 99 7.92 13.79 -6.60
N CYS A 100 8.00 14.74 -5.67
CA CYS A 100 7.10 14.76 -4.51
C CYS A 100 6.91 16.19 -3.97
N PRO A 101 5.74 16.48 -3.35
CA PRO A 101 5.51 17.72 -2.64
C PRO A 101 6.36 17.78 -1.35
N ARG A 102 6.82 18.99 -0.98
CA ARG A 102 7.55 19.20 0.28
C ARG A 102 6.63 19.38 1.49
N TRP A 103 5.37 19.62 1.26
CA TRP A 103 4.33 19.84 2.27
C TRP A 103 3.60 18.56 2.69
N ALA A 104 4.01 17.39 2.20
CA ALA A 104 3.43 16.11 2.55
C ALA A 104 4.50 15.07 2.87
N ILE A 105 4.26 14.26 3.89
CA ILE A 105 5.12 13.16 4.30
C ILE A 105 4.28 11.89 4.41
N ALA A 106 4.72 10.82 3.75
CA ALA A 106 4.11 9.51 3.90
C ALA A 106 4.82 8.75 5.02
N TYR A 107 4.05 8.28 5.99
CA TYR A 107 4.49 7.31 6.98
C TYR A 107 4.02 5.94 6.54
N LYS A 108 4.94 5.00 6.37
CA LYS A 108 4.64 3.61 6.02
C LYS A 108 4.72 2.74 7.27
N TYR A 109 3.67 1.94 7.49
CA TYR A 109 3.73 0.92 8.54
C TYR A 109 4.76 -0.14 8.17
N PRO A 110 5.38 -0.79 9.18
CA PRO A 110 6.20 -1.96 8.91
C PRO A 110 5.42 -2.99 8.09
N PRO A 111 6.03 -3.59 7.08
CA PRO A 111 5.38 -4.62 6.27
C PRO A 111 4.98 -5.80 7.18
N GLU A 112 3.78 -6.30 6.98
CA GLU A 112 3.37 -7.55 7.62
C GLU A 112 4.20 -8.69 7.08
N THR A 113 4.71 -9.55 7.97
CA THR A 113 5.49 -10.72 7.61
C THR A 113 4.83 -11.96 8.17
N LYS A 114 4.81 -13.04 7.38
CA LYS A 114 4.36 -14.36 7.84
C LYS A 114 5.26 -15.45 7.33
N GLU A 115 5.41 -16.48 8.14
CA GLU A 115 6.11 -17.69 7.76
C GLU A 115 5.19 -18.61 6.97
N THR A 116 5.76 -19.22 5.92
CA THR A 116 5.09 -20.24 5.12
C THR A 116 6.12 -21.20 4.52
N VAL A 117 5.68 -22.34 4.01
CA VAL A 117 6.57 -23.35 3.41
C VAL A 117 6.67 -23.12 1.90
N LEU A 118 7.91 -23.16 1.39
CA LEU A 118 8.20 -23.18 -0.03
C LEU A 118 7.92 -24.58 -0.59
N ARG A 119 6.85 -24.73 -1.36
CA ARG A 119 6.43 -26.02 -1.94
C ARG A 119 7.19 -26.35 -3.20
N ASP A 120 7.39 -25.35 -4.08
CA ASP A 120 8.08 -25.56 -5.36
C ASP A 120 8.68 -24.24 -5.88
N ILE A 121 9.58 -24.34 -6.85
CA ILE A 121 10.14 -23.21 -7.60
C ILE A 121 9.80 -23.41 -9.07
N VAL A 122 8.86 -22.61 -9.56
CA VAL A 122 8.42 -22.63 -10.95
C VAL A 122 9.07 -21.51 -11.75
N VAL A 123 9.40 -21.79 -13.01
CA VAL A 123 10.00 -20.79 -13.90
C VAL A 123 8.93 -20.21 -14.81
N GLN A 124 8.81 -18.89 -14.78
CA GLN A 124 7.91 -18.15 -15.66
C GLN A 124 8.70 -17.48 -16.78
N VAL A 125 8.22 -17.61 -18.01
CA VAL A 125 8.81 -16.96 -19.17
C VAL A 125 8.18 -15.58 -19.34
N GLY A 126 8.99 -14.53 -19.25
CA GLY A 126 8.56 -13.16 -19.50
C GLY A 126 8.35 -12.87 -21.01
N ARG A 127 7.70 -11.75 -21.33
CA ARG A 127 7.41 -11.34 -22.71
C ARG A 127 8.66 -11.23 -23.59
N THR A 128 9.81 -10.94 -22.99
CA THR A 128 11.12 -10.83 -23.67
C THR A 128 11.91 -12.13 -23.70
N GLY A 129 11.32 -13.25 -23.27
CA GLY A 129 11.99 -14.55 -23.16
C GLY A 129 12.84 -14.73 -21.88
N VAL A 130 12.89 -13.74 -21.01
CA VAL A 130 13.61 -13.82 -19.74
C VAL A 130 12.92 -14.83 -18.81
N LEU A 131 13.69 -15.76 -18.26
CA LEU A 131 13.25 -16.73 -17.28
C LEU A 131 13.28 -16.12 -15.88
N THR A 132 12.10 -16.04 -15.25
CA THR A 132 11.96 -15.50 -13.88
C THR A 132 11.50 -16.61 -12.95
N PRO A 133 12.28 -16.99 -11.93
CA PRO A 133 11.87 -17.96 -10.94
C PRO A 133 10.82 -17.34 -10.00
N LYS A 134 9.85 -18.17 -9.63
CA LYS A 134 8.74 -17.83 -8.75
C LYS A 134 8.56 -18.95 -7.74
N ALA A 135 8.48 -18.58 -6.48
CA ALA A 135 8.18 -19.52 -5.40
C ALA A 135 6.70 -19.88 -5.40
N GLU A 136 6.38 -21.14 -5.34
CA GLU A 136 5.07 -21.66 -5.00
C GLU A 136 5.03 -21.96 -3.50
N LEU A 137 4.12 -21.29 -2.78
CA LEU A 137 4.06 -21.30 -1.32
C LEU A 137 2.83 -22.06 -0.82
N GLU A 138 2.93 -22.60 0.38
CA GLU A 138 1.75 -22.95 1.15
C GLU A 138 0.87 -21.68 1.27
N PRO A 139 -0.45 -21.75 0.96
CA PRO A 139 -1.30 -20.58 1.02
C PRO A 139 -1.27 -19.92 2.41
N VAL A 140 -0.88 -18.65 2.47
CA VAL A 140 -0.82 -17.88 3.71
C VAL A 140 -1.60 -16.59 3.57
N ARG A 141 -2.39 -16.24 4.59
CA ARG A 141 -3.13 -14.98 4.59
C ARG A 141 -2.24 -13.87 5.12
N LEU A 142 -1.97 -12.88 4.26
CA LEU A 142 -1.06 -11.78 4.54
C LEU A 142 -1.68 -10.49 3.99
N ALA A 143 -1.79 -9.44 4.82
CA ALA A 143 -2.38 -8.15 4.47
C ALA A 143 -3.74 -8.27 3.73
N GLY A 144 -4.67 -9.05 4.30
CA GLY A 144 -6.02 -9.24 3.74
C GLY A 144 -6.11 -10.15 2.51
N THR A 145 -4.99 -10.55 1.90
CA THR A 145 -4.92 -11.37 0.69
C THR A 145 -4.33 -12.74 0.97
N THR A 146 -4.77 -13.79 0.26
CA THR A 146 -4.12 -15.10 0.32
C THR A 146 -2.97 -15.14 -0.69
N VAL A 147 -1.76 -15.25 -0.19
CA VAL A 147 -0.53 -15.35 -0.98
C VAL A 147 -0.20 -16.82 -1.21
N THR A 148 -0.08 -17.20 -2.48
CA THR A 148 0.31 -18.56 -2.92
C THR A 148 1.61 -18.55 -3.72
N TYR A 149 2.06 -17.35 -4.14
CA TYR A 149 3.26 -17.20 -4.94
C TYR A 149 4.04 -15.96 -4.49
N ALA A 150 5.38 -16.06 -4.55
CA ALA A 150 6.29 -14.93 -4.34
C ALA A 150 7.37 -14.90 -5.41
N THR A 151 7.90 -13.70 -5.70
CA THR A 151 9.01 -13.59 -6.65
C THR A 151 10.33 -14.00 -6.01
N LEU A 152 11.16 -14.70 -6.79
CA LEU A 152 12.54 -15.04 -6.42
C LEU A 152 13.57 -14.25 -7.24
N HIS A 153 13.11 -13.27 -8.01
CA HIS A 153 13.90 -12.35 -8.83
C HIS A 153 14.74 -13.07 -9.92
N ASN A 154 15.78 -13.81 -9.54
CA ASN A 154 16.68 -14.51 -10.44
C ASN A 154 17.38 -15.68 -9.73
N GLN A 155 18.15 -16.46 -10.48
CA GLN A 155 18.87 -17.61 -9.97
C GLN A 155 19.96 -17.23 -8.93
N ASP A 156 20.61 -16.07 -9.13
CA ASP A 156 21.66 -15.61 -8.21
C ASP A 156 21.08 -15.30 -6.83
N TYR A 157 19.88 -14.73 -6.78
CA TYR A 157 19.17 -14.50 -5.52
C TYR A 157 18.86 -15.80 -4.77
N ILE A 158 18.42 -16.84 -5.49
CA ILE A 158 18.17 -18.18 -4.91
C ILE A 158 19.45 -18.77 -4.35
N ALA A 159 20.55 -18.68 -5.10
CA ALA A 159 21.85 -19.21 -4.68
C ALA A 159 22.42 -18.41 -3.49
N GLN A 160 22.33 -17.08 -3.52
CA GLN A 160 22.83 -16.21 -2.44
C GLN A 160 22.11 -16.45 -1.12
N LYS A 161 20.80 -16.69 -1.17
CA LYS A 161 19.97 -16.95 0.02
C LYS A 161 19.87 -18.43 0.35
N ASP A 162 20.48 -19.31 -0.44
CA ASP A 162 20.43 -20.79 -0.31
C ASP A 162 18.98 -21.30 -0.16
N ILE A 163 18.07 -20.79 -0.98
CA ILE A 163 16.63 -21.11 -0.92
C ILE A 163 16.41 -22.51 -1.51
N ARG A 164 15.76 -23.40 -0.76
CA ARG A 164 15.47 -24.78 -1.17
C ARG A 164 13.99 -25.09 -1.01
N ILE A 165 13.49 -25.97 -1.86
CA ILE A 165 12.14 -26.52 -1.74
C ILE A 165 12.02 -27.24 -0.39
N GLY A 166 10.96 -26.95 0.36
CA GLY A 166 10.71 -27.44 1.71
C GLY A 166 11.15 -26.48 2.82
N ASP A 167 11.89 -25.40 2.50
CA ASP A 167 12.26 -24.39 3.49
C ASP A 167 11.02 -23.64 4.02
N THR A 168 11.06 -23.28 5.30
CA THR A 168 10.17 -22.25 5.84
C THR A 168 10.73 -20.88 5.45
N VAL A 169 9.92 -20.07 4.82
CA VAL A 169 10.33 -18.76 4.30
C VAL A 169 9.46 -17.64 4.90
N LEU A 170 10.08 -16.50 5.16
CA LEU A 170 9.38 -15.30 5.62
C LEU A 170 8.91 -14.50 4.40
N VAL A 171 7.60 -14.36 4.26
CA VAL A 171 6.97 -13.60 3.17
C VAL A 171 6.53 -12.24 3.68
N LEU A 172 6.88 -11.18 2.93
CA LEU A 172 6.46 -9.81 3.20
C LEU A 172 5.21 -9.47 2.40
N SER A 173 4.41 -8.55 2.90
CA SER A 173 3.16 -8.06 2.28
C SER A 173 3.34 -7.53 0.84
N LEU A 174 4.57 -7.21 0.42
CA LEU A 174 4.92 -6.79 -0.94
C LEU A 174 5.19 -7.98 -1.90
N ILE A 175 4.85 -9.21 -1.50
CA ILE A 175 5.02 -10.45 -2.30
C ILE A 175 6.50 -10.78 -2.56
N HIS A 176 7.37 -10.46 -1.59
CA HIS A 176 8.78 -10.80 -1.61
C HIS A 176 9.11 -11.79 -0.48
N ILE A 177 10.02 -12.72 -0.75
CA ILE A 177 10.65 -13.56 0.28
C ILE A 177 11.81 -12.76 0.86
N SER A 178 11.86 -12.60 2.20
CA SER A 178 12.97 -11.93 2.86
C SER A 178 14.11 -12.87 3.17
N GLU A 179 13.84 -13.97 3.85
CA GLU A 179 14.85 -14.95 4.27
C GLU A 179 14.25 -16.33 4.51
N PRO A 180 14.96 -17.43 4.16
CA PRO A 180 14.60 -18.76 4.63
C PRO A 180 14.91 -18.85 6.14
N THR A 181 13.94 -19.27 6.93
CA THR A 181 14.13 -19.62 8.34
C THR A 181 14.29 -21.15 8.43
N ARG A 182 15.47 -21.62 8.80
CA ARG A 182 15.70 -23.05 9.05
C ARG A 182 15.80 -23.28 10.55
N PRO A 183 15.09 -24.27 11.12
CA PRO A 183 15.41 -24.72 12.47
C PRO A 183 16.83 -25.27 12.46
N TYR A 184 17.62 -24.86 13.44
CA TYR A 184 18.96 -25.38 13.71
C TYR A 184 18.91 -26.89 14.07
#